data_85c07dbc811c3881538a3662f315ea5e
#
_entry.id   85c07dbc811c3881538a3662f315ea5e
#
_cell.length_a   1.000
_cell.length_b   1.000
_cell.length_c   1.000
_cell.angle_alpha   90.00
_cell.angle_beta   90.00
_cell.angle_gamma   90.00
#
_symmetry.space_group_name_H-M   'P 1'
#
loop_
_entity.id
_entity.type
_entity.pdbx_description
1 polymer ?
#
loop_
_entity_poly.entity_id
_entity_poly.type
_entity_poly.pdbx_seq_one_letter_code
_entity_poly.pdbx_strand_id
1 'polypeptide(L)'
;MLTQMSARMGAEHYGEERAETAEALAELIIAEELRLGRWQKADLKTRTKGDSMKVALAARLRAETTMTVGWIAERLAMGTRGYLNHLLYRRRKQGGE
;
A
#
# COMPACT_ATOMS: atom_id res chain seq x y z
N MET A 1 4.97 6.22 30.65
CA MET A 1 5.82 6.03 30.61
C MET A 1 6.39 5.54 29.44
N LEU A 2 6.07 4.66 28.90
CA LEU A 2 6.63 4.18 27.80
C LEU A 2 6.59 5.10 26.69
N THR A 3 5.58 5.82 26.55
CA THR A 3 5.41 6.66 25.40
C THR A 3 6.37 7.76 25.36
N GLN A 4 6.83 8.21 26.47
CA GLN A 4 7.75 9.23 26.39
C GLN A 4 9.01 8.81 25.89
N MET A 5 9.41 7.64 26.11
CA MET A 5 10.64 7.22 25.64
C MET A 5 10.69 7.20 24.18
N SER A 6 9.64 6.79 23.55
CA SER A 6 9.70 6.75 22.14
C SER A 6 9.82 8.13 21.58
N ALA A 7 9.20 9.06 22.16
CA ALA A 7 9.30 10.41 21.65
C ALA A 7 10.71 10.90 21.64
N ARG A 8 11.44 10.60 22.68
CA ARG A 8 12.78 11.09 22.72
C ARG A 8 13.65 10.46 21.73
N MET A 9 13.53 9.19 21.54
CA MET A 9 14.40 8.53 20.68
C MET A 9 14.24 8.91 19.28
N GLY A 10 13.13 9.41 18.89
CA GLY A 10 12.87 9.62 17.51
C GLY A 10 13.55 10.80 16.87
N ALA A 11 14.23 11.61 17.64
CA ALA A 11 14.70 12.84 17.07
C ALA A 11 15.61 12.64 15.88
N GLU A 12 16.62 11.80 16.03
CA GLU A 12 17.57 11.63 14.96
C GLU A 12 17.17 10.61 13.95
N HIS A 13 16.37 9.65 14.34
CA HIS A 13 16.00 8.60 13.43
C HIS A 13 14.57 8.71 12.97
N TYR A 14 14.03 9.92 13.14
CA TYR A 14 12.61 10.09 12.88
C TYR A 14 12.22 9.70 11.47
N GLY A 15 12.99 10.10 10.47
CA GLY A 15 12.68 9.78 9.09
C GLY A 15 12.72 8.30 8.81
N GLU A 16 13.71 7.63 9.32
CA GLU A 16 13.81 6.20 9.11
C GLU A 16 12.69 5.46 9.79
N GLU A 17 12.36 5.86 11.00
CA GLU A 17 11.29 5.21 11.70
C GLU A 17 9.97 5.39 11.00
N ARG A 18 9.75 6.57 10.45
CA ARG A 18 8.51 6.81 9.74
C ARG A 18 8.41 5.96 8.49
N ALA A 19 9.51 5.80 7.78
CA ALA A 19 9.50 4.98 6.58
C ALA A 19 9.22 3.53 6.92
N GLU A 20 9.86 3.02 7.97
CA GLU A 20 9.62 1.66 8.38
C GLU A 20 8.22 1.46 8.87
N THR A 21 7.68 2.44 9.58
CA THR A 21 6.32 2.34 10.08
C THR A 21 5.33 2.35 8.93
N ALA A 22 5.57 3.18 7.93
CA ALA A 22 4.67 3.23 6.78
C ALA A 22 4.67 1.90 6.04
N GLU A 23 5.84 1.32 5.86
CA GLU A 23 5.91 0.04 5.18
C GLU A 23 5.26 -1.06 6.01
N ALA A 24 5.47 -1.05 7.32
CA ALA A 24 4.84 -2.04 8.18
C ALA A 24 3.33 -1.93 8.12
N LEU A 25 2.81 -0.71 8.12
CA LEU A 25 1.38 -0.52 8.01
C LEU A 25 0.87 -1.00 6.66
N ALA A 26 1.62 -0.71 5.60
CA ALA A 26 1.23 -1.15 4.27
C ALA A 26 1.15 -2.67 4.21
N GLU A 27 2.13 -3.36 4.80
CA GLU A 27 2.12 -4.82 4.78
C GLU A 27 0.95 -5.38 5.60
N LEU A 28 0.60 -4.73 6.70
CA LEU A 28 -0.56 -5.17 7.47
C LEU A 28 -1.84 -5.01 6.67
N ILE A 29 -1.97 -3.90 5.96
CA ILE A 29 -3.15 -3.68 5.13
C ILE A 29 -3.22 -4.73 4.02
N ILE A 30 -2.09 -5.02 3.39
CA ILE A 30 -2.05 -6.02 2.34
C ILE A 30 -2.47 -7.38 2.90
N ALA A 31 -1.92 -7.76 4.04
CA ALA A 31 -2.25 -9.04 4.63
C ALA A 31 -3.74 -9.14 4.98
N GLU A 32 -4.29 -8.06 5.49
CA GLU A 32 -5.69 -8.05 5.85
C GLU A 32 -6.57 -8.18 4.62
N GLU A 33 -6.26 -7.44 3.56
CA GLU A 33 -7.07 -7.51 2.36
C GLU A 33 -6.97 -8.86 1.67
N LEU A 34 -5.77 -9.45 1.67
CA LEU A 34 -5.63 -10.77 1.08
C LEU A 34 -6.44 -11.80 1.86
N ARG A 35 -6.43 -11.68 3.18
CA ARG A 35 -7.19 -12.61 4.00
C ARG A 35 -8.68 -12.46 3.76
N LEU A 36 -9.16 -11.23 3.70
CA LEU A 36 -10.58 -10.99 3.49
C LEU A 36 -11.02 -11.45 2.11
N GLY A 37 -10.17 -11.30 1.12
CA GLY A 37 -10.48 -11.72 -0.23
C GLY A 37 -10.15 -13.17 -0.51
N ARG A 38 -9.61 -13.86 0.48
CA ARG A 38 -9.20 -15.25 0.33
C ARG A 38 -8.15 -15.42 -0.74
N TRP A 39 -7.25 -14.46 -0.85
CA TRP A 39 -6.14 -14.53 -1.77
C TRP A 39 -4.90 -14.97 -1.01
N GLN A 40 -4.00 -15.63 -1.71
CA GLN A 40 -2.70 -15.95 -1.17
C GLN A 40 -1.70 -14.95 -1.74
N LYS A 41 -0.52 -14.88 -1.13
CA LYS A 41 0.48 -13.94 -1.61
C LYS A 41 0.83 -14.18 -3.07
N ALA A 42 0.85 -15.44 -3.47
CA ALA A 42 1.18 -15.76 -4.86
C ALA A 42 0.15 -15.22 -5.83
N ASP A 43 -1.07 -15.01 -5.39
CA ASP A 43 -2.10 -14.49 -6.28
C ASP A 43 -1.77 -13.10 -6.78
N LEU A 44 -0.99 -12.35 -6.03
CA LEU A 44 -0.61 -11.01 -6.47
C LEU A 44 0.20 -11.06 -7.75
N LYS A 45 0.98 -12.12 -7.95
CA LYS A 45 1.77 -12.24 -9.16
C LYS A 45 1.03 -12.91 -10.29
N THR A 46 0.05 -13.75 -9.96
CA THR A 46 -0.63 -14.51 -10.99
C THR A 46 -1.89 -13.84 -11.52
N ARG A 47 -2.52 -12.97 -10.73
CA ARG A 47 -3.70 -12.28 -11.20
C ARG A 47 -3.32 -11.11 -12.08
N THR A 48 -4.26 -10.65 -12.89
CA THR A 48 -3.95 -9.59 -13.84
C THR A 48 -3.58 -8.31 -13.12
N LYS A 49 -2.83 -7.47 -13.81
CA LYS A 49 -2.39 -6.22 -13.23
C LYS A 49 -3.54 -5.29 -12.92
N GLY A 50 -4.59 -5.33 -13.73
CA GLY A 50 -5.74 -4.47 -13.51
C GLY A 50 -6.87 -5.10 -12.74
N ASP A 51 -6.60 -6.24 -12.07
CA ASP A 51 -7.62 -6.90 -11.28
C ASP A 51 -8.24 -5.91 -10.30
N SER A 52 -9.56 -5.91 -10.22
CA SER A 52 -10.26 -4.91 -9.42
C SER A 52 -9.87 -4.96 -7.95
N MET A 53 -9.58 -6.14 -7.42
CA MET A 53 -9.16 -6.22 -6.04
C MET A 53 -7.79 -5.61 -5.86
N LYS A 54 -6.88 -5.81 -6.82
CA LYS A 54 -5.56 -5.18 -6.74
C LYS A 54 -5.67 -3.67 -6.80
N VAL A 55 -6.53 -3.16 -7.68
CA VAL A 55 -6.70 -1.72 -7.81
C VAL A 55 -7.30 -1.15 -6.53
N ALA A 56 -8.28 -1.84 -5.96
CA ALA A 56 -8.88 -1.38 -4.71
C ALA A 56 -7.86 -1.38 -3.58
N LEU A 57 -7.03 -2.42 -3.51
CA LEU A 57 -5.99 -2.49 -2.50
C LEU A 57 -4.97 -1.37 -2.70
N ALA A 58 -4.58 -1.12 -3.93
CA ALA A 58 -3.64 -0.04 -4.22
C ALA A 58 -4.23 1.30 -3.81
N ALA A 59 -5.52 1.51 -4.06
CA ALA A 59 -6.17 2.76 -3.69
C ALA A 59 -6.17 2.93 -2.16
N ARG A 60 -6.42 1.84 -1.45
CA ARG A 60 -6.39 1.91 0.00
C ARG A 60 -5.00 2.23 0.52
N LEU A 61 -3.98 1.61 -0.06
CA LEU A 61 -2.61 1.90 0.35
C LEU A 61 -2.25 3.34 0.09
N ARG A 62 -2.70 3.90 -1.03
CA ARG A 62 -2.43 5.30 -1.33
C ARG A 62 -3.12 6.22 -0.32
N ALA A 63 -4.31 5.84 0.11
CA ALA A 63 -5.07 6.68 1.03
C ALA A 63 -4.60 6.58 2.47
N GLU A 64 -4.13 5.41 2.86
CA GLU A 64 -3.86 5.16 4.28
C GLU A 64 -2.39 5.08 4.63
N THR A 65 -1.50 5.10 3.65
CA THR A 65 -0.07 5.07 3.95
C THR A 65 0.64 6.12 3.13
N THR A 66 1.91 6.32 3.45
CA THR A 66 2.73 7.26 2.68
C THR A 66 3.59 6.53 1.66
N MET A 67 3.31 5.26 1.38
CA MET A 67 4.10 4.54 0.39
C MET A 67 3.86 5.13 -0.99
N THR A 68 4.91 5.09 -1.81
CA THR A 68 4.84 5.67 -3.14
C THR A 68 4.06 4.76 -4.09
N VAL A 69 3.56 5.34 -5.17
CA VAL A 69 2.88 4.56 -6.20
C VAL A 69 3.84 3.52 -6.79
N GLY A 70 5.11 3.88 -6.94
CA GLY A 70 6.08 2.93 -7.47
C GLY A 70 6.24 1.72 -6.56
N TRP A 71 6.31 1.96 -5.25
CA TRP A 71 6.43 0.86 -4.30
C TRP A 71 5.19 -0.04 -4.39
N ILE A 72 4.01 0.58 -4.44
CA ILE A 72 2.76 -0.17 -4.48
C ILE A 72 2.67 -0.99 -5.76
N ALA A 73 3.03 -0.40 -6.89
CA ALA A 73 2.97 -1.11 -8.15
C ALA A 73 3.87 -2.34 -8.13
N GLU A 74 5.05 -2.19 -7.59
CA GLU A 74 5.98 -3.30 -7.52
C GLU A 74 5.51 -4.35 -6.52
N ARG A 75 5.05 -3.91 -5.36
CA ARG A 75 4.64 -4.83 -4.31
C ARG A 75 3.44 -5.67 -4.72
N LEU A 76 2.50 -5.07 -5.44
CA LEU A 76 1.30 -5.78 -5.86
C LEU A 76 1.40 -6.37 -7.26
N ALA A 77 2.57 -6.29 -7.88
CA ALA A 77 2.80 -6.82 -9.22
C ALA A 77 1.81 -6.21 -10.22
N MET A 78 1.73 -4.88 -10.20
CA MET A 78 0.80 -4.16 -11.07
C MET A 78 1.48 -3.41 -12.20
N GLY A 79 2.71 -3.78 -12.52
CA GLY A 79 3.38 -3.16 -13.63
C GLY A 79 4.13 -1.92 -13.23
N THR A 80 4.08 -0.90 -14.08
CA THR A 80 4.82 0.31 -13.83
C THR A 80 4.01 1.29 -13.00
N ARG A 81 4.73 2.26 -12.46
CA ARG A 81 4.09 3.32 -11.71
C ARG A 81 3.06 4.07 -12.56
N GLY A 82 3.41 4.32 -13.82
CA GLY A 82 2.50 5.04 -14.71
C GLY A 82 1.24 4.26 -14.97
N TYR A 83 1.37 2.96 -15.16
CA TYR A 83 0.19 2.14 -15.39
C TYR A 83 -0.71 2.13 -14.16
N LEU A 84 -0.12 2.00 -12.98
CA LEU A 84 -0.92 2.02 -11.77
C LEU A 84 -1.60 3.37 -11.59
N ASN A 85 -0.91 4.46 -11.85
CA ASN A 85 -1.53 5.77 -11.77
C ASN A 85 -2.74 5.86 -12.69
N HIS A 86 -2.63 5.30 -13.89
CA HIS A 86 -3.73 5.28 -14.82
C HIS A 86 -4.92 4.48 -14.28
N LEU A 87 -4.64 3.32 -13.68
CA LEU A 87 -5.69 2.51 -13.12
C LEU A 87 -6.39 3.21 -11.95
N LEU A 88 -5.62 3.88 -11.11
CA LEU A 88 -6.19 4.59 -9.98
C LEU A 88 -7.03 5.77 -10.45
N TYR A 89 -6.59 6.45 -11.50
CA TYR A 89 -7.35 7.56 -12.06
C TYR A 89 -8.67 7.05 -12.60
N ARG A 90 -8.65 5.95 -13.35
CA ARG A 90 -9.88 5.40 -13.92
C ARG A 90 -10.83 4.95 -12.81
N ARG A 91 -10.31 4.33 -11.76
CA ARG A 91 -11.15 3.89 -10.68
C ARG A 91 -11.84 5.07 -10.01
N ARG A 92 -11.12 6.16 -9.81
CA ARG A 92 -11.68 7.32 -9.17
C ARG A 92 -12.79 7.92 -10.02
N LYS A 93 -12.57 7.98 -11.34
CA LYS A 93 -13.59 8.49 -12.23
C LYS A 93 -14.82 7.61 -12.22
N GLN A 94 -14.62 6.30 -12.23
CA GLN A 94 -15.75 5.40 -12.26
C GLN A 94 -16.48 5.36 -10.94
N GLY A 95 -15.81 5.73 -9.86
CA GLY A 95 -16.44 5.73 -8.57
C GLY A 95 -17.38 6.87 -8.33
N GLY A 96 -17.55 7.74 -9.30
CA GLY A 96 -18.51 8.79 -9.14
C GLY A 96 -18.00 10.03 -8.46
N GLU A 97 -16.72 10.07 -8.25
CA GLU A 97 -16.16 11.22 -7.64
C GLU A 97 -15.78 12.27 -8.61
#